data_2909fadb17acecdbf02a7f991b50574b
#
_entry.id   2909fadb17acecdbf02a7f991b50574b
#
_cell.length_a   1.000
_cell.length_b   1.000
_cell.length_c   1.000
_cell.angle_alpha   90.00
_cell.angle_beta   90.00
_cell.angle_gamma   90.00
#
_symmetry.space_group_name_H-M   'P 1'
#
loop_
_entity.id
_entity.type
_entity.pdbx_description
1 polymer ?
#
loop_
_entity_poly.entity_id
_entity_poly.type
_entity_poly.pdbx_seq_one_letter_code
_entity_poly.pdbx_strand_id
1 'polypeptide(L)'
;MAGLTKLIGVAVAGLMLVPCLAVPAAAVDAGDVLTKGTWAAGLQLGGGVQNNVEGHRTISGVSFVNLEPRVGYFPFEQFGKGWIRGAFETGLEGWFQYYLSPEPATAEGLKIALRYHILGFGPLVPYIEATAGGAGTSLKVKEINSSFTFVLEAGGGLSYFMTPGLAVSAGYRFQHISNGNTSDPNRGFNSDSGVVGLTYYFK
;
A
#
# COMPACT_ATOMS: atom_id res chain seq x y z
N MET A 1 -24.14 10.99 7.42
CA MET A 1 -23.18 11.67 8.31
C MET A 1 -22.62 10.79 9.44
N ALA A 2 -23.33 9.76 9.90
CA ALA A 2 -22.84 8.88 11.00
C ALA A 2 -21.71 7.90 10.62
N GLY A 3 -21.47 7.63 9.35
CA GLY A 3 -20.41 6.71 8.89
C GLY A 3 -19.00 7.30 8.89
N LEU A 4 -18.87 8.57 8.60
CA LEU A 4 -17.58 9.25 8.49
C LEU A 4 -16.90 9.41 9.87
N THR A 5 -17.68 9.64 10.90
CA THR A 5 -17.17 9.81 12.28
C THR A 5 -16.62 8.50 12.87
N LYS A 6 -17.15 7.33 12.47
CA LYS A 6 -16.65 6.02 12.91
C LYS A 6 -15.34 5.62 12.22
N LEU A 7 -15.15 5.98 10.94
CA LEU A 7 -13.91 5.69 10.22
C LEU A 7 -12.72 6.52 10.72
N ILE A 8 -12.96 7.79 11.05
CA ILE A 8 -11.92 8.66 11.65
C ILE A 8 -11.48 8.09 13.01
N GLY A 9 -12.40 7.50 13.79
CA GLY A 9 -12.10 6.86 15.07
C GLY A 9 -11.18 5.64 14.96
N VAL A 10 -11.31 4.82 13.91
CA VAL A 10 -10.47 3.62 13.72
C VAL A 10 -9.10 4.00 13.16
N ALA A 11 -9.01 4.97 12.27
CA ALA A 11 -7.74 5.47 11.74
C ALA A 11 -6.91 6.21 12.81
N VAL A 12 -7.57 6.96 13.70
CA VAL A 12 -6.90 7.69 14.80
C VAL A 12 -6.44 6.74 15.91
N ALA A 13 -7.19 5.66 16.20
CA ALA A 13 -6.79 4.67 17.22
C ALA A 13 -5.56 3.85 16.78
N GLY A 14 -5.37 3.61 15.46
CA GLY A 14 -4.17 2.96 14.94
C GLY A 14 -2.90 3.83 14.99
N LEU A 15 -3.06 5.15 14.99
CA LEU A 15 -1.93 6.09 14.99
C LEU A 15 -1.37 6.36 16.40
N MET A 16 -2.09 6.02 17.47
CA MET A 16 -1.68 6.34 18.86
C MET A 16 -0.82 5.28 19.54
N LEU A 17 -0.44 4.19 18.87
CA LEU A 17 0.37 3.11 19.44
C LEU A 17 1.78 3.00 18.82
N VAL A 18 2.31 4.07 18.24
CA VAL A 18 3.75 4.18 18.04
C VAL A 18 4.33 4.70 19.35
N PRO A 19 4.93 3.86 20.23
CA PRO A 19 5.70 4.39 21.34
C PRO A 19 6.77 5.27 20.72
N CYS A 20 6.83 6.54 21.13
CA CYS A 20 7.97 7.42 20.88
C CYS A 20 9.20 6.79 21.57
N LEU A 21 9.78 5.76 20.95
CA LEU A 21 11.14 5.38 21.22
C LEU A 21 11.98 6.53 20.62
N ALA A 22 12.24 7.55 21.43
CA ALA A 22 13.26 8.52 21.16
C ALA A 22 14.62 7.80 21.23
N VAL A 23 14.91 6.99 20.24
CA VAL A 23 16.28 6.61 19.92
C VAL A 23 16.89 7.91 19.39
N PRO A 24 18.01 8.41 19.97
CA PRO A 24 18.73 9.49 19.34
C PRO A 24 19.07 9.00 17.94
N ALA A 25 18.41 9.55 16.94
CA ALA A 25 18.68 9.28 15.54
C ALA A 25 20.09 9.80 15.28
N ALA A 26 21.11 8.96 15.51
CA ALA A 26 22.38 9.13 14.81
C ALA A 26 21.96 9.33 13.35
N ALA A 27 22.36 10.45 12.76
CA ALA A 27 21.78 10.96 11.51
C ALA A 27 21.79 9.90 10.42
N VAL A 28 20.71 9.12 10.33
CA VAL A 28 20.53 8.13 9.26
C VAL A 28 20.27 8.92 7.99
N ASP A 29 21.21 8.85 7.05
CA ASP A 29 20.90 9.25 5.68
C ASP A 29 20.36 8.02 4.94
N ALA A 30 19.08 8.03 4.63
CA ALA A 30 18.45 6.93 3.89
C ALA A 30 19.07 6.75 2.50
N GLY A 31 19.76 7.78 1.96
CA GLY A 31 20.51 7.68 0.72
C GLY A 31 21.69 6.70 0.79
N ASP A 32 22.25 6.47 1.97
CA ASP A 32 23.32 5.47 2.15
C ASP A 32 22.77 4.04 2.18
N VAL A 33 21.50 3.89 2.49
CA VAL A 33 20.79 2.59 2.58
C VAL A 33 20.16 2.20 1.25
N LEU A 34 19.42 3.13 0.64
CA LEU A 34 18.63 2.88 -0.57
C LEU A 34 19.52 2.98 -1.83
N THR A 35 20.43 2.05 -1.98
CA THR A 35 21.41 2.00 -3.07
C THR A 35 21.23 0.71 -3.88
N LYS A 36 21.79 0.68 -5.08
CA LYS A 36 21.79 -0.52 -5.92
C LYS A 36 22.28 -1.76 -5.16
N GLY A 37 21.57 -2.86 -5.34
CA GLY A 37 21.84 -4.13 -4.69
C GLY A 37 21.20 -4.30 -3.30
N THR A 38 20.56 -3.27 -2.75
CA THR A 38 19.82 -3.39 -1.50
C THR A 38 18.54 -4.20 -1.71
N TRP A 39 18.25 -5.08 -0.77
CA TRP A 39 17.01 -5.82 -0.63
C TRP A 39 16.13 -5.18 0.46
N ALA A 40 14.85 -5.35 0.32
CA ALA A 40 13.86 -4.94 1.31
C ALA A 40 12.95 -6.12 1.64
N ALA A 41 12.69 -6.35 2.92
CA ALA A 41 11.68 -7.30 3.39
C ALA A 41 10.76 -6.59 4.37
N GLY A 42 9.46 -6.65 4.16
CA GLY A 42 8.53 -5.88 4.96
C GLY A 42 7.14 -6.49 5.07
N LEU A 43 6.37 -5.89 5.95
CA LEU A 43 4.97 -6.20 6.16
C LEU A 43 4.18 -4.89 6.21
N GLN A 44 3.08 -4.85 5.47
CA GLN A 44 2.14 -3.73 5.49
C GLN A 44 0.77 -4.19 5.98
N LEU A 45 0.12 -3.34 6.73
CA LEU A 45 -1.27 -3.46 7.14
C LEU A 45 -2.03 -2.27 6.59
N GLY A 46 -3.22 -2.52 6.08
CA GLY A 46 -4.04 -1.46 5.52
C GLY A 46 -5.52 -1.68 5.76
N GLY A 47 -6.28 -0.70 5.35
CA GLY A 47 -7.73 -0.78 5.32
C GLY A 47 -8.31 0.32 4.47
N GLY A 48 -9.44 0.02 3.84
CA GLY A 48 -10.03 0.93 2.87
C GLY A 48 -11.53 0.78 2.72
N VAL A 49 -12.07 1.69 1.94
CA VAL A 49 -13.49 1.75 1.62
C VAL A 49 -13.67 2.04 0.13
N GLN A 50 -14.69 1.42 -0.45
CA GLN A 50 -15.12 1.74 -1.81
C GLN A 50 -15.48 3.22 -1.91
N ASN A 51 -14.93 3.88 -2.91
CA ASN A 51 -15.33 5.21 -3.31
C ASN A 51 -16.28 5.16 -4.53
N ASN A 52 -16.83 6.31 -4.89
CA ASN A 52 -17.72 6.43 -6.04
C ASN A 52 -17.29 7.57 -6.97
N VAL A 53 -16.01 7.58 -7.35
CA VAL A 53 -15.47 8.60 -8.26
C VAL A 53 -16.14 8.59 -9.64
N GLU A 54 -16.70 7.45 -10.05
CA GLU A 54 -17.39 7.28 -11.33
C GLU A 54 -18.86 7.78 -11.29
N GLY A 55 -19.38 8.17 -10.11
CA GLY A 55 -20.70 8.75 -9.96
C GLY A 55 -21.85 7.76 -10.21
N HIS A 56 -21.67 6.48 -9.94
CA HIS A 56 -22.75 5.49 -10.09
C HIS A 56 -23.89 5.75 -9.11
N ARG A 57 -25.14 5.49 -9.55
CA ARG A 57 -26.32 5.65 -8.69
C ARG A 57 -26.28 4.78 -7.45
N THR A 58 -25.67 3.61 -7.54
CA THR A 58 -25.58 2.64 -6.45
C THR A 58 -24.22 1.97 -6.48
N ILE A 59 -23.62 1.85 -5.29
CA ILE A 59 -22.39 1.08 -5.04
C ILE A 59 -22.67 0.04 -3.96
N SER A 60 -21.85 -1.01 -3.88
CA SER A 60 -22.01 -2.07 -2.88
C SER A 60 -21.58 -1.64 -1.48
N GLY A 61 -20.77 -0.58 -1.36
CA GLY A 61 -20.28 -0.10 -0.07
C GLY A 61 -19.22 -1.02 0.52
N VAL A 62 -18.31 -1.51 -0.32
CA VAL A 62 -17.23 -2.42 0.09
C VAL A 62 -16.32 -1.72 1.09
N SER A 63 -15.99 -2.41 2.19
CA SER A 63 -14.92 -2.03 3.10
C SER A 63 -14.06 -3.26 3.42
N PHE A 64 -12.77 -3.04 3.69
CA PHE A 64 -11.81 -4.12 3.87
C PHE A 64 -10.65 -3.74 4.77
N VAL A 65 -9.94 -4.78 5.23
CA VAL A 65 -8.59 -4.70 5.78
C VAL A 65 -7.67 -5.60 4.98
N ASN A 66 -6.38 -5.28 4.90
CA ASN A 66 -5.40 -6.05 4.16
C ASN A 66 -4.11 -6.26 4.94
N LEU A 67 -3.45 -7.38 4.65
CA LEU A 67 -2.11 -7.76 5.09
C LEU A 67 -1.27 -8.01 3.85
N GLU A 68 -0.14 -7.33 3.74
CA GLU A 68 0.70 -7.35 2.54
C GLU A 68 2.18 -7.55 2.91
N PRO A 69 2.65 -8.82 3.02
CA PRO A 69 4.07 -9.10 3.08
C PRO A 69 4.72 -8.71 1.75
N ARG A 70 5.91 -8.13 1.83
CA ARG A 70 6.62 -7.66 0.64
C ARG A 70 8.09 -8.00 0.64
N VAL A 71 8.64 -8.19 -0.57
CA VAL A 71 10.08 -8.26 -0.84
C VAL A 71 10.38 -7.29 -1.98
N GLY A 72 11.36 -6.43 -1.78
CA GLY A 72 11.80 -5.43 -2.74
C GLY A 72 13.29 -5.55 -3.05
N TYR A 73 13.69 -4.98 -4.17
CA TYR A 73 15.07 -4.91 -4.63
C TYR A 73 15.34 -3.60 -5.36
N PHE A 74 16.53 -3.04 -5.18
CA PHE A 74 16.99 -1.81 -5.81
C PHE A 74 17.93 -2.15 -6.99
N PRO A 75 17.42 -2.23 -8.25
CA PRO A 75 18.21 -2.69 -9.39
C PRO A 75 19.17 -1.63 -9.96
N PHE A 76 18.94 -0.36 -9.65
CA PHE A 76 19.65 0.76 -10.25
C PHE A 76 20.40 1.59 -9.23
N GLU A 77 21.45 2.30 -9.68
CA GLU A 77 22.02 3.41 -8.92
C GLU A 77 20.96 4.51 -8.73
N GLN A 78 21.14 5.32 -7.68
CA GLN A 78 20.30 6.50 -7.46
C GLN A 78 20.39 7.44 -8.66
N PHE A 79 19.29 8.02 -9.04
CA PHE A 79 19.21 8.92 -10.19
C PHE A 79 18.38 10.17 -9.88
N GLY A 80 18.36 11.11 -10.82
CA GLY A 80 17.76 12.42 -10.61
C GLY A 80 18.72 13.39 -9.93
N LYS A 81 18.31 14.66 -9.85
CA LYS A 81 19.11 15.76 -9.24
C LYS A 81 18.21 16.63 -8.37
N GLY A 82 18.82 17.26 -7.36
CA GLY A 82 18.09 18.16 -6.47
C GLY A 82 16.96 17.42 -5.74
N TRP A 83 15.79 18.01 -5.71
CA TRP A 83 14.62 17.52 -4.98
C TRP A 83 13.96 16.27 -5.60
N ILE A 84 14.33 15.90 -6.85
CA ILE A 84 13.88 14.66 -7.49
C ILE A 84 14.93 13.54 -7.45
N ARG A 85 16.05 13.72 -6.74
CA ARG A 85 17.01 12.63 -6.52
C ARG A 85 16.32 11.50 -5.75
N GLY A 86 16.49 10.27 -6.24
CA GLY A 86 15.84 9.14 -5.60
C GLY A 86 16.39 7.79 -5.98
N ALA A 87 15.78 6.77 -5.42
CA ALA A 87 16.08 5.36 -5.62
C ALA A 87 14.81 4.62 -6.05
N PHE A 88 14.95 3.75 -7.04
CA PHE A 88 13.87 2.94 -7.57
C PHE A 88 13.91 1.54 -6.96
N GLU A 89 12.79 1.10 -6.44
CA GLU A 89 12.56 -0.23 -5.90
C GLU A 89 11.54 -0.97 -6.76
N THR A 90 11.83 -2.21 -7.11
CA THR A 90 10.87 -3.17 -7.69
C THR A 90 10.70 -4.34 -6.73
N GLY A 91 9.52 -4.95 -6.69
CA GLY A 91 9.30 -6.04 -5.75
C GLY A 91 8.02 -6.83 -6.01
N LEU A 92 7.80 -7.77 -5.12
CA LEU A 92 6.57 -8.55 -5.03
C LEU A 92 5.91 -8.28 -3.69
N GLU A 93 4.59 -8.17 -3.71
CA GLU A 93 3.73 -8.06 -2.53
C GLU A 93 2.72 -9.20 -2.53
N GLY A 94 2.61 -9.92 -1.40
CA GLY A 94 1.46 -10.75 -1.13
C GLY A 94 0.23 -9.86 -0.92
N TRP A 95 -0.91 -10.26 -1.41
CA TRP A 95 -2.16 -9.54 -1.24
C TRP A 95 -3.17 -10.43 -0.53
N PHE A 96 -3.37 -10.19 0.77
CA PHE A 96 -4.37 -10.85 1.60
C PHE A 96 -5.36 -9.80 2.08
N GLN A 97 -6.56 -9.79 1.50
CA GLN A 97 -7.59 -8.80 1.79
C GLN A 97 -8.84 -9.49 2.36
N TYR A 98 -9.30 -8.99 3.49
CA TYR A 98 -10.54 -9.43 4.11
C TYR A 98 -11.60 -8.33 3.99
N TYR A 99 -12.67 -8.63 3.28
CA TYR A 99 -13.80 -7.73 3.11
C TYR A 99 -14.71 -7.81 4.33
N LEU A 100 -15.06 -6.63 4.87
CA LEU A 100 -15.91 -6.47 6.05
C LEU A 100 -17.36 -6.18 5.66
N SER A 101 -17.56 -5.54 4.51
CA SER A 101 -18.89 -5.24 3.94
C SER A 101 -18.84 -5.28 2.42
N PRO A 102 -20.01 -5.54 1.74
CA PRO A 102 -21.34 -5.78 2.30
C PRO A 102 -21.48 -7.15 2.99
N GLU A 103 -20.63 -8.12 2.67
CA GLU A 103 -20.56 -9.45 3.25
C GLU A 103 -19.11 -9.86 3.47
N PRO A 104 -18.81 -10.68 4.50
CA PRO A 104 -17.47 -11.23 4.70
C PRO A 104 -17.01 -12.03 3.49
N ALA A 105 -15.82 -11.66 2.97
CA ALA A 105 -15.20 -12.34 1.84
C ALA A 105 -13.68 -12.17 1.90
N THR A 106 -12.94 -12.89 1.06
CA THR A 106 -11.48 -12.80 0.97
C THR A 106 -11.01 -12.55 -0.46
N ALA A 107 -9.81 -11.98 -0.58
CA ALA A 107 -9.01 -12.04 -1.79
C ALA A 107 -7.56 -12.37 -1.40
N GLU A 108 -6.96 -13.31 -2.13
CA GLU A 108 -5.61 -13.79 -1.85
C GLU A 108 -4.83 -13.93 -3.15
N GLY A 109 -3.70 -13.23 -3.24
CA GLY A 109 -2.93 -13.18 -4.48
C GLY A 109 -1.58 -12.51 -4.34
N LEU A 110 -1.05 -12.09 -5.50
CA LEU A 110 0.26 -11.46 -5.62
C LEU A 110 0.16 -10.20 -6.47
N LYS A 111 1.00 -9.21 -6.12
CA LYS A 111 1.19 -7.96 -6.87
C LYS A 111 2.67 -7.76 -7.19
N ILE A 112 2.96 -7.23 -8.37
CA ILE A 112 4.23 -6.58 -8.67
C ILE A 112 4.14 -5.15 -8.13
N ALA A 113 5.18 -4.69 -7.45
CA ALA A 113 5.26 -3.36 -6.88
C ALA A 113 6.43 -2.58 -7.48
N LEU A 114 6.17 -1.33 -7.80
CA LEU A 114 7.16 -0.35 -8.24
C LEU A 114 7.09 0.83 -7.28
N ARG A 115 8.22 1.23 -6.68
CA ARG A 115 8.27 2.35 -5.76
C ARG A 115 9.45 3.25 -6.08
N TYR A 116 9.23 4.55 -6.04
CA TYR A 116 10.26 5.55 -6.15
C TYR A 116 10.39 6.32 -4.84
N HIS A 117 11.55 6.21 -4.22
CA HIS A 117 11.91 6.87 -2.96
C HIS A 117 12.62 8.18 -3.26
N ILE A 118 12.11 9.29 -2.74
CA ILE A 118 12.66 10.63 -2.94
C ILE A 118 13.64 10.90 -1.79
N LEU A 119 14.91 11.11 -2.12
CA LEU A 119 16.01 11.24 -1.17
C LEU A 119 16.36 12.70 -0.88
N GLY A 120 17.17 12.92 0.18
CA GLY A 120 17.67 14.25 0.55
C GLY A 120 16.98 14.87 1.76
N PHE A 121 16.15 14.11 2.47
CA PHE A 121 15.46 14.54 3.69
C PHE A 121 15.96 13.77 4.94
N GLY A 122 17.19 13.26 4.88
CA GLY A 122 17.78 12.45 5.97
C GLY A 122 17.00 11.14 6.21
N PRO A 123 16.47 10.91 7.43
CA PRO A 123 15.73 9.69 7.74
C PRO A 123 14.30 9.67 7.18
N LEU A 124 13.76 10.81 6.75
CA LEU A 124 12.40 10.91 6.20
C LEU A 124 12.44 10.78 4.68
N VAL A 125 11.75 9.79 4.13
CA VAL A 125 11.76 9.46 2.72
C VAL A 125 10.34 9.45 2.17
N PRO A 126 9.93 10.51 1.46
CA PRO A 126 8.72 10.45 0.66
C PRO A 126 8.83 9.39 -0.43
N TYR A 127 7.73 8.73 -0.76
CA TYR A 127 7.69 7.79 -1.87
C TYR A 127 6.37 7.90 -2.66
N ILE A 128 6.46 7.52 -3.92
CA ILE A 128 5.31 7.22 -4.77
C ILE A 128 5.39 5.75 -5.18
N GLU A 129 4.26 5.12 -5.38
CA GLU A 129 4.21 3.71 -5.75
C GLU A 129 3.07 3.39 -6.71
N ALA A 130 3.26 2.32 -7.44
CA ALA A 130 2.23 1.66 -8.24
C ALA A 130 2.35 0.15 -8.07
N THR A 131 1.22 -0.54 -7.98
CA THR A 131 1.20 -2.00 -7.94
C THR A 131 0.17 -2.54 -8.92
N ALA A 132 0.43 -3.74 -9.41
CA ALA A 132 -0.48 -4.47 -10.29
C ALA A 132 -0.42 -5.96 -9.97
N GLY A 133 -1.57 -6.62 -9.93
CA GLY A 133 -1.60 -8.05 -9.62
C GLY A 133 -2.94 -8.72 -9.83
N GLY A 134 -3.06 -9.92 -9.30
CA GLY A 134 -4.27 -10.69 -9.34
C GLY A 134 -4.44 -11.58 -8.13
N ALA A 135 -5.68 -11.92 -7.83
CA ALA A 135 -6.06 -12.74 -6.69
C ALA A 135 -7.26 -13.65 -6.98
N GLY A 136 -7.28 -14.80 -6.36
CA GLY A 136 -8.51 -15.54 -6.11
C GLY A 136 -9.38 -14.78 -5.11
N THR A 137 -10.69 -14.74 -5.32
CA THR A 137 -11.59 -14.02 -4.42
C THR A 137 -12.91 -14.75 -4.23
N SER A 138 -13.47 -14.64 -3.03
CA SER A 138 -14.83 -15.06 -2.73
C SER A 138 -15.84 -13.89 -2.75
N LEU A 139 -15.38 -12.65 -2.97
CA LEU A 139 -16.25 -11.47 -3.00
C LEU A 139 -17.25 -11.55 -4.17
N LYS A 140 -18.53 -11.41 -3.85
CA LYS A 140 -19.64 -11.36 -4.80
C LYS A 140 -20.43 -10.07 -4.57
N VAL A 141 -20.25 -9.13 -5.45
CA VAL A 141 -20.93 -7.82 -5.39
C VAL A 141 -21.47 -7.46 -6.78
N LYS A 142 -22.34 -6.48 -6.84
CA LYS A 142 -22.92 -6.03 -8.13
C LYS A 142 -21.90 -5.47 -9.12
N GLU A 143 -20.72 -5.07 -8.65
CA GLU A 143 -19.62 -4.60 -9.47
C GLU A 143 -18.83 -5.74 -10.09
N ILE A 144 -18.67 -6.85 -9.33
CA ILE A 144 -17.85 -8.00 -9.73
C ILE A 144 -18.47 -9.29 -9.19
N ASN A 145 -18.62 -10.29 -10.05
CA ASN A 145 -19.04 -11.64 -9.68
C ASN A 145 -18.13 -12.68 -10.33
N SER A 146 -16.93 -12.83 -9.81
CA SER A 146 -15.89 -13.70 -10.35
C SER A 146 -15.12 -14.35 -9.21
N SER A 147 -14.51 -15.51 -9.44
CA SER A 147 -13.60 -16.17 -8.50
C SER A 147 -12.15 -15.67 -8.63
N PHE A 148 -11.88 -14.82 -9.62
CA PHE A 148 -10.58 -14.20 -9.84
C PHE A 148 -10.74 -12.71 -10.17
N THR A 149 -9.85 -11.89 -9.63
CA THR A 149 -9.82 -10.45 -9.86
C THR A 149 -8.40 -9.94 -10.14
N PHE A 150 -8.32 -8.85 -10.89
CA PHE A 150 -7.13 -8.04 -11.04
C PHE A 150 -7.21 -6.82 -10.13
N VAL A 151 -6.05 -6.35 -9.68
CA VAL A 151 -5.90 -5.13 -8.91
C VAL A 151 -4.85 -4.23 -9.55
N LEU A 152 -5.17 -2.94 -9.60
CA LEU A 152 -4.23 -1.86 -9.92
C LEU A 152 -4.28 -0.86 -8.78
N GLU A 153 -3.11 -0.45 -8.29
CA GLU A 153 -3.03 0.56 -7.24
C GLU A 153 -2.02 1.63 -7.63
N ALA A 154 -2.30 2.84 -7.19
CA ALA A 154 -1.36 3.95 -7.24
C ALA A 154 -1.47 4.74 -5.94
N GLY A 155 -0.34 5.21 -5.45
CA GLY A 155 -0.33 5.90 -4.17
C GLY A 155 1.02 6.51 -3.82
N GLY A 156 1.17 6.83 -2.56
CA GLY A 156 2.41 7.34 -2.01
C GLY A 156 2.29 7.56 -0.52
N GLY A 157 3.42 7.90 0.08
CA GLY A 157 3.50 8.07 1.52
C GLY A 157 4.85 8.55 1.98
N LEU A 158 5.12 8.29 3.26
CA LEU A 158 6.36 8.64 3.94
C LEU A 158 6.92 7.39 4.62
N SER A 159 8.22 7.17 4.48
CA SER A 159 8.98 6.22 5.26
C SER A 159 9.90 6.99 6.22
N TYR A 160 10.00 6.52 7.45
CA TYR A 160 10.93 7.05 8.45
C TYR A 160 11.90 5.96 8.89
N PHE A 161 13.18 6.18 8.62
CA PHE A 161 14.27 5.28 9.00
C PHE A 161 14.60 5.45 10.48
N MET A 162 14.23 4.46 11.27
CA MET A 162 14.55 4.40 12.71
C MET A 162 16.00 3.98 12.93
N THR A 163 16.54 3.16 12.04
CA THR A 163 17.95 2.72 11.98
C THR A 163 18.37 2.61 10.51
N PRO A 164 19.66 2.42 10.19
CA PRO A 164 20.09 2.19 8.80
C PRO A 164 19.41 1.03 8.09
N GLY A 165 18.90 0.04 8.83
CA GLY A 165 18.24 -1.13 8.25
C GLY A 165 16.72 -1.20 8.47
N LEU A 166 16.12 -0.32 9.28
CA LEU A 166 14.72 -0.46 9.68
C LEU A 166 13.93 0.84 9.50
N ALA A 167 12.86 0.77 8.75
CA ALA A 167 11.95 1.90 8.54
C ALA A 167 10.50 1.53 8.82
N VAL A 168 9.76 2.49 9.38
CA VAL A 168 8.29 2.50 9.41
C VAL A 168 7.76 3.35 8.29
N SER A 169 6.59 3.03 7.76
CA SER A 169 5.95 3.81 6.71
C SER A 169 4.48 4.02 6.96
N ALA A 170 3.95 5.11 6.43
CA ALA A 170 2.53 5.37 6.33
C ALA A 170 2.21 5.96 4.96
N GLY A 171 1.11 5.55 4.35
CA GLY A 171 0.77 5.98 3.02
C GLY A 171 -0.71 5.84 2.70
N TYR A 172 -1.03 6.29 1.51
CA TYR A 172 -2.34 6.20 0.88
C TYR A 172 -2.21 5.43 -0.42
N ARG A 173 -3.22 4.60 -0.74
CA ARG A 173 -3.39 3.92 -2.02
C ARG A 173 -4.80 4.12 -2.56
N PHE A 174 -4.89 4.55 -3.79
CA PHE A 174 -6.07 4.38 -4.62
C PHE A 174 -6.00 3.00 -5.27
N GLN A 175 -7.06 2.21 -5.16
CA GLN A 175 -7.11 0.84 -5.65
C GLN A 175 -8.27 0.71 -6.65
N HIS A 176 -8.02 0.08 -7.79
CA HIS A 176 -9.03 -0.37 -8.74
C HIS A 176 -9.05 -1.89 -8.79
N ILE A 177 -10.22 -2.50 -8.61
CA ILE A 177 -10.42 -3.94 -8.71
C ILE A 177 -11.43 -4.25 -9.82
N SER A 178 -11.08 -5.19 -10.69
CA SER A 178 -11.93 -5.68 -11.78
C SER A 178 -11.65 -7.15 -12.07
N ASN A 179 -12.54 -7.83 -12.79
CA ASN A 179 -12.28 -9.19 -13.24
C ASN A 179 -11.69 -9.27 -14.67
N GLY A 180 -11.27 -8.14 -15.26
CA GLY A 180 -10.72 -8.12 -16.62
C GLY A 180 -11.72 -8.56 -17.70
N ASN A 181 -12.99 -8.42 -17.45
CA ASN A 181 -14.08 -8.82 -18.36
C ASN A 181 -14.13 -10.34 -18.63
N THR A 182 -13.66 -11.15 -17.69
CA THR A 182 -13.69 -12.63 -17.79
C THR A 182 -15.07 -13.22 -17.42
N SER A 183 -15.92 -12.45 -16.75
CA SER A 183 -17.31 -12.83 -16.41
C SER A 183 -18.16 -11.59 -16.12
N ASP A 184 -19.47 -11.72 -16.28
CA ASP A 184 -20.44 -10.68 -15.94
C ASP A 184 -20.94 -10.86 -14.48
N PRO A 185 -21.16 -9.74 -13.76
CA PRO A 185 -20.84 -8.37 -14.09
C PRO A 185 -19.34 -8.05 -13.92
N ASN A 186 -18.81 -7.12 -14.74
CA ASN A 186 -17.49 -6.53 -14.57
C ASN A 186 -17.54 -5.01 -14.71
N ARG A 187 -18.25 -4.33 -13.82
CA ARG A 187 -18.15 -2.87 -13.71
C ARG A 187 -16.86 -2.44 -13.04
N GLY A 188 -16.29 -3.34 -12.21
CA GLY A 188 -15.18 -2.99 -11.32
C GLY A 188 -15.60 -2.06 -10.18
N PHE A 189 -14.69 -1.79 -9.28
CA PHE A 189 -14.86 -0.74 -8.26
C PHE A 189 -13.53 -0.13 -7.85
N ASN A 190 -13.62 1.11 -7.39
CA ASN A 190 -12.48 1.84 -6.86
C ASN A 190 -12.60 1.97 -5.34
N SER A 191 -11.46 2.05 -4.66
CA SER A 191 -11.40 2.25 -3.20
C SER A 191 -10.23 3.13 -2.81
N ASP A 192 -10.39 3.80 -1.66
CA ASP A 192 -9.36 4.56 -0.99
C ASP A 192 -8.90 3.76 0.23
N SER A 193 -7.58 3.61 0.42
CA SER A 193 -7.00 2.89 1.55
C SER A 193 -5.85 3.65 2.19
N GLY A 194 -5.74 3.51 3.52
CA GLY A 194 -4.56 3.86 4.28
C GLY A 194 -3.73 2.61 4.56
N VAL A 195 -2.41 2.75 4.49
CA VAL A 195 -1.47 1.66 4.78
C VAL A 195 -0.40 2.11 5.77
N VAL A 196 -0.01 1.22 6.67
CA VAL A 196 1.15 1.39 7.55
C VAL A 196 2.05 0.17 7.40
N GLY A 197 3.36 0.34 7.51
CA GLY A 197 4.30 -0.75 7.26
C GLY A 197 5.56 -0.68 8.09
N LEU A 198 6.21 -1.83 8.20
CA LEU A 198 7.56 -2.00 8.73
C LEU A 198 8.39 -2.70 7.66
N THR A 199 9.57 -2.14 7.34
CA THR A 199 10.46 -2.68 6.31
C THR A 199 11.88 -2.74 6.82
N TYR A 200 12.53 -3.88 6.63
CA TYR A 200 13.95 -4.09 6.88
C TYR A 200 14.72 -4.10 5.56
N TYR A 201 15.78 -3.30 5.49
CA TYR A 201 16.67 -3.14 4.34
C TYR A 201 18.03 -3.80 4.63
N PHE A 202 18.57 -4.57 3.67
CA PHE A 202 19.81 -5.31 3.81
C PHE A 202 20.51 -5.55 2.46
N LYS A 203 21.79 -5.92 2.52
CA LYS A 203 22.60 -6.31 1.35
C LYS A 203 23.03 -7.76 1.48
#